data_b8ce36ce00d903b1b773559246852e30
#
_entry.id   b8ce36ce00d903b1b773559246852e30
#
_cell.length_a   1.000
_cell.length_b   1.000
_cell.length_c   1.000
_cell.angle_alpha   90.00
_cell.angle_beta   90.00
_cell.angle_gamma   90.00
#
_symmetry.space_group_name_H-M   'P 1'
#
loop_
_entity.id
_entity.type
_entity.pdbx_description
1 polymer ?
#
loop_
_entity_poly.entity_id
_entity_poly.type
_entity_poly.pdbx_seq_one_letter_code
_entity_poly.pdbx_strand_id
1 'polypeptide(L)'
;MTDRFRQQGAFSWFELTTDDLPAAQNFYGRLFGWSTERWDGEGDYTLIKVAGKEVGGMAPAGPGHRKPPGWGVYVTVTDVDQTAAMAEELGGKVLVPPTDIPRVGRFCVLQDPQGAVLTAITYCRP
;
A
#
# COMPACT_ATOMS: atom_id res chain seq x y z
N MET A 1 19.58 -12.00 -5.36
CA MET A 1 18.68 -11.27 -4.48
C MET A 1 17.33 -11.09 -5.15
N THR A 2 16.27 -11.39 -4.45
CA THR A 2 14.93 -11.33 -5.00
C THR A 2 14.37 -9.91 -4.88
N ASP A 3 13.83 -9.42 -5.99
CA ASP A 3 13.19 -8.10 -6.04
C ASP A 3 11.80 -8.23 -5.43
N ARG A 4 11.55 -7.55 -4.33
CA ARG A 4 10.26 -7.65 -3.63
C ARG A 4 9.07 -7.18 -4.49
N PHE A 5 9.34 -6.36 -5.48
CA PHE A 5 8.27 -5.87 -6.36
C PHE A 5 7.88 -6.87 -7.45
N ARG A 6 8.59 -7.98 -7.53
CA ARG A 6 8.30 -9.02 -8.52
C ARG A 6 8.06 -10.39 -7.89
N GLN A 7 8.43 -10.56 -6.62
CA GLN A 7 8.35 -11.86 -5.96
C GLN A 7 6.96 -12.12 -5.42
N GLN A 8 6.32 -13.17 -5.91
CA GLN A 8 5.01 -13.60 -5.42
C GLN A 8 5.07 -13.82 -3.92
N GLY A 9 4.17 -13.15 -3.19
CA GLY A 9 4.02 -13.32 -1.74
C GLY A 9 4.92 -12.43 -0.91
N ALA A 10 5.75 -11.58 -1.52
CA ALA A 10 6.65 -10.72 -0.74
C ALA A 10 5.93 -9.49 -0.23
N PHE A 11 6.19 -9.12 1.03
CA PHE A 11 5.81 -7.78 1.49
C PHE A 11 6.63 -6.76 0.72
N SER A 12 5.97 -5.82 0.08
CA SER A 12 6.68 -4.91 -0.82
C SER A 12 6.51 -3.43 -0.50
N TRP A 13 5.52 -3.08 0.30
CA TRP A 13 5.26 -1.67 0.58
C TRP A 13 4.51 -1.52 1.90
N PHE A 14 4.73 -0.39 2.57
CA PHE A 14 4.03 -0.06 3.81
C PHE A 14 3.43 1.33 3.63
N GLU A 15 2.20 1.52 4.03
CA GLU A 15 1.51 2.76 3.75
C GLU A 15 0.73 3.24 4.96
N LEU A 16 0.93 4.48 5.32
CA LEU A 16 0.13 5.14 6.34
C LEU A 16 -1.01 5.90 5.68
N THR A 17 -2.22 5.69 6.18
CA THR A 17 -3.35 6.53 5.82
C THR A 17 -3.62 7.44 7.00
N THR A 18 -3.65 8.76 6.78
CA THR A 18 -3.76 9.73 7.86
C THR A 18 -4.60 10.92 7.43
N ASP A 19 -5.21 11.57 8.40
CA ASP A 19 -5.99 12.78 8.17
C ASP A 19 -5.12 14.03 8.11
N ASP A 20 -3.87 13.94 8.56
CA ASP A 20 -3.00 15.11 8.67
C ASP A 20 -1.59 14.72 8.27
N LEU A 21 -1.29 14.84 6.97
CA LEU A 21 0.01 14.48 6.43
C LEU A 21 1.15 15.29 7.06
N PRO A 22 1.05 16.63 7.17
CA PRO A 22 2.15 17.38 7.77
C PRO A 22 2.46 16.96 9.21
N ALA A 23 1.43 16.71 10.00
CA ALA A 23 1.64 16.29 11.39
C ALA A 23 2.28 14.90 11.44
N ALA A 24 1.85 13.99 10.57
CA ALA A 24 2.44 12.66 10.52
C ALA A 24 3.91 12.71 10.08
N GLN A 25 4.21 13.51 9.07
CA GLN A 25 5.59 13.69 8.62
C GLN A 25 6.47 14.20 9.74
N ASN A 26 5.98 15.17 10.49
CA ASN A 26 6.74 15.74 11.60
C ASN A 26 6.95 14.71 12.71
N PHE A 27 5.89 14.00 13.08
CA PHE A 27 5.97 13.03 14.17
C PHE A 27 6.95 11.90 13.85
N TYR A 28 6.77 11.26 12.71
CA TYR A 28 7.61 10.11 12.36
C TYR A 28 9.01 10.51 11.97
N GLY A 29 9.15 11.67 11.32
CA GLY A 29 10.48 12.16 10.98
C GLY A 29 11.33 12.43 12.22
N ARG A 30 10.72 13.01 13.23
CA ARG A 30 11.44 13.30 14.48
C ARG A 30 11.65 12.05 15.31
N LEU A 31 10.68 11.14 15.29
CA LEU A 31 10.77 9.92 16.10
C LEU A 31 11.77 8.91 15.52
N PHE A 32 11.71 8.67 14.23
CA PHE A 32 12.48 7.61 13.58
C PHE A 32 13.58 8.11 12.66
N GLY A 33 13.63 9.40 12.40
CA GLY A 33 14.60 9.93 11.46
C GLY A 33 14.26 9.67 10.00
N TRP A 34 12.99 9.36 9.71
CA TRP A 34 12.57 9.15 8.32
C TRP A 34 12.64 10.45 7.56
N SER A 35 13.13 10.41 6.32
CA SER A 35 12.97 11.53 5.40
C SER A 35 11.78 11.25 4.51
N THR A 36 11.15 12.32 4.05
CA THR A 36 9.95 12.21 3.22
C THR A 36 10.11 13.08 1.98
N GLU A 37 9.47 12.64 0.91
CA GLU A 37 9.52 13.34 -0.36
C GLU A 37 8.16 13.21 -1.03
N ARG A 38 7.62 14.31 -1.53
CA ARG A 38 6.37 14.25 -2.26
C ARG A 38 6.56 13.45 -3.54
N TRP A 39 5.65 12.48 -3.77
CA TRP A 39 5.66 11.72 -5.00
C TRP A 39 5.17 12.61 -6.15
N ASP A 40 5.79 12.49 -7.31
CA ASP A 40 5.48 13.33 -8.46
C ASP A 40 4.29 12.83 -9.29
N GLY A 41 3.64 11.75 -8.86
CA GLY A 41 2.44 11.27 -9.51
C GLY A 41 1.21 12.02 -9.07
N GLU A 42 0.05 11.48 -9.38
CA GLU A 42 -1.21 12.10 -9.02
C GLU A 42 -1.51 11.95 -7.54
N GLY A 43 -2.21 12.96 -6.99
CA GLY A 43 -2.67 12.93 -5.60
C GLY A 43 -1.61 13.40 -4.63
N ASP A 44 -2.00 13.43 -3.37
CA ASP A 44 -1.13 13.88 -2.28
C ASP A 44 -0.43 12.70 -1.64
N TYR A 45 0.50 12.12 -2.37
CA TYR A 45 1.22 10.96 -1.87
C TYR A 45 2.64 11.36 -1.47
N THR A 46 3.06 10.92 -0.31
CA THR A 46 4.38 11.23 0.22
C THR A 46 5.17 9.94 0.39
N LEU A 47 6.38 9.92 -0.17
CA LEU A 47 7.26 8.75 -0.04
C LEU A 47 8.03 8.83 1.26
N ILE A 48 8.18 7.69 1.92
CA ILE A 48 9.00 7.55 3.13
C ILE A 48 10.33 6.94 2.70
N LYS A 49 11.41 7.57 3.12
CA LYS A 49 12.76 7.10 2.80
C LYS A 49 13.57 6.81 4.05
N VAL A 50 14.29 5.71 4.02
CA VAL A 50 15.23 5.33 5.07
C VAL A 50 16.58 5.13 4.40
N ALA A 51 17.58 5.89 4.84
CA ALA A 51 18.93 5.83 4.25
C ALA A 51 18.88 5.99 2.72
N GLY A 52 18.04 6.90 2.25
CA GLY A 52 17.90 7.20 0.82
C GLY A 52 17.08 6.23 0.03
N LYS A 53 16.55 5.18 0.66
CA LYS A 53 15.74 4.17 -0.04
C LYS A 53 14.28 4.33 0.28
N GLU A 54 13.44 4.23 -0.74
CA GLU A 54 12.00 4.30 -0.58
C GLU A 54 11.50 3.01 0.05
N VAL A 55 10.81 3.12 1.17
CA VAL A 55 10.32 1.94 1.89
C VAL A 55 8.81 1.94 2.07
N GLY A 56 8.16 3.08 1.90
CA GLY A 56 6.72 3.16 2.09
C GLY A 56 6.20 4.53 1.71
N GLY A 57 4.97 4.79 2.07
CA GLY A 57 4.33 6.05 1.75
C GLY A 57 3.30 6.46 2.78
N MET A 58 2.86 7.71 2.63
CA MET A 58 1.79 8.26 3.43
C MET A 58 0.78 8.91 2.49
N ALA A 59 -0.49 8.67 2.75
CA ALA A 59 -1.56 9.20 1.92
C ALA A 59 -2.69 9.73 2.79
N PRO A 60 -3.41 10.76 2.33
CA PRO A 60 -4.59 11.18 3.05
C PRO A 60 -5.70 10.14 2.89
N ALA A 61 -6.60 10.08 3.86
CA ALA A 61 -7.80 9.29 3.72
C ALA A 61 -8.63 9.92 2.60
N GLY A 62 -9.00 9.13 1.60
CA GLY A 62 -9.78 9.65 0.49
C GLY A 62 -11.20 9.99 0.89
N PRO A 63 -11.90 10.75 0.05
CA PRO A 63 -13.32 11.04 0.28
C PRO A 63 -14.10 9.73 0.39
N GLY A 64 -14.96 9.64 1.37
CA GLY A 64 -15.73 8.44 1.59
C GLY A 64 -15.02 7.36 2.38
N HIS A 65 -13.76 7.53 2.66
CA HIS A 65 -13.03 6.60 3.52
C HIS A 65 -13.44 6.83 4.95
N ARG A 66 -13.90 5.78 5.60
CA ARG A 66 -14.32 5.86 6.99
C ARG A 66 -13.41 5.10 7.92
N LYS A 67 -12.24 4.68 7.41
CA LYS A 67 -11.29 3.97 8.24
C LYS A 67 -10.56 4.93 9.14
N PRO A 68 -10.30 4.54 10.37
CA PRO A 68 -9.42 5.33 11.23
C PRO A 68 -8.02 5.36 10.61
N PRO A 69 -7.21 6.35 10.98
CA PRO A 69 -5.82 6.37 10.52
C PRO A 69 -5.12 5.08 10.89
N GLY A 70 -4.20 4.64 10.07
CA GLY A 70 -3.47 3.42 10.37
C GLY A 70 -2.53 3.02 9.28
N TRP A 71 -1.75 2.00 9.60
CA TRP A 71 -0.76 1.44 8.70
C TRP A 71 -1.35 0.25 7.96
N GLY A 72 -0.98 0.11 6.69
CA GLY A 72 -1.34 -1.04 5.88
C GLY A 72 -0.12 -1.63 5.22
N VAL A 73 -0.24 -2.88 4.80
CA VAL A 73 0.86 -3.57 4.13
C VAL A 73 0.40 -4.01 2.75
N TYR A 74 1.36 -4.06 1.82
CA TYR A 74 1.14 -4.51 0.46
C TYR A 74 1.94 -5.78 0.22
N VAL A 75 1.31 -6.75 -0.42
CA VAL A 75 1.95 -8.01 -0.81
C VAL A 75 1.97 -8.08 -2.32
N THR A 76 3.13 -8.36 -2.89
CA THR A 76 3.28 -8.51 -4.33
C THR A 76 2.66 -9.82 -4.79
N VAL A 77 1.85 -9.75 -5.83
CA VAL A 77 1.31 -10.94 -6.49
C VAL A 77 1.53 -10.81 -7.99
N THR A 78 1.60 -11.94 -8.67
CA THR A 78 1.82 -11.94 -10.11
C THR A 78 0.55 -11.61 -10.89
N ASP A 79 -0.62 -11.86 -10.31
CA ASP A 79 -1.90 -11.63 -10.98
C ASP A 79 -2.95 -11.25 -9.94
N VAL A 80 -3.25 -9.97 -9.86
CA VAL A 80 -4.18 -9.45 -8.87
C VAL A 80 -5.59 -10.01 -9.07
N ASP A 81 -6.03 -10.15 -10.31
CA ASP A 81 -7.38 -10.65 -10.56
C ASP A 81 -7.54 -12.08 -10.09
N GLN A 82 -6.54 -12.90 -10.35
CA GLN A 82 -6.55 -14.29 -9.89
C GLN A 82 -6.49 -14.36 -8.37
N THR A 83 -5.67 -13.50 -7.76
CA THR A 83 -5.55 -13.43 -6.31
C THR A 83 -6.88 -13.08 -5.66
N ALA A 84 -7.60 -12.10 -6.23
CA ALA A 84 -8.89 -11.71 -5.69
C ALA A 84 -9.89 -12.86 -5.75
N ALA A 85 -9.94 -13.56 -6.89
CA ALA A 85 -10.84 -14.70 -7.03
C ALA A 85 -10.50 -15.81 -6.03
N MET A 86 -9.22 -16.10 -5.88
CA MET A 86 -8.78 -17.14 -4.96
C MET A 86 -9.05 -16.76 -3.51
N ALA A 87 -8.92 -15.48 -3.16
CA ALA A 87 -9.20 -15.04 -1.81
C ALA A 87 -10.63 -15.39 -1.40
N GLU A 88 -11.58 -15.18 -2.31
CA GLU A 88 -12.97 -15.52 -2.02
C GLU A 88 -13.18 -17.03 -1.91
N GLU A 89 -12.51 -17.80 -2.77
CA GLU A 89 -12.60 -19.25 -2.67
C GLU A 89 -12.07 -19.77 -1.34
N LEU A 90 -11.09 -19.10 -0.78
CA LEU A 90 -10.47 -19.51 0.47
C LEU A 90 -11.15 -18.93 1.71
N GLY A 91 -12.30 -18.26 1.55
CA GLY A 91 -13.08 -17.77 2.68
C GLY A 91 -12.84 -16.34 3.06
N GLY A 92 -12.01 -15.63 2.32
CA GLY A 92 -11.80 -14.20 2.54
C GLY A 92 -12.81 -13.36 1.79
N LYS A 93 -12.60 -12.06 1.84
CA LYS A 93 -13.46 -11.11 1.14
C LYS A 93 -12.63 -10.13 0.35
N VAL A 94 -13.16 -9.70 -0.79
CA VAL A 94 -12.57 -8.63 -1.58
C VAL A 94 -13.26 -7.33 -1.18
N LEU A 95 -12.53 -6.46 -0.49
CA LEU A 95 -13.08 -5.19 -0.02
C LEU A 95 -13.02 -4.13 -1.10
N VAL A 96 -11.94 -4.13 -1.90
CA VAL A 96 -11.82 -3.28 -3.08
C VAL A 96 -11.41 -4.19 -4.22
N PRO A 97 -12.22 -4.24 -5.30
CA PRO A 97 -11.90 -5.12 -6.43
C PRO A 97 -10.65 -4.66 -7.16
N PRO A 98 -10.07 -5.52 -8.01
CA PRO A 98 -8.87 -5.14 -8.77
C PRO A 98 -9.05 -3.80 -9.46
N THR A 99 -8.12 -2.89 -9.24
CA THR A 99 -8.19 -1.51 -9.69
C THR A 99 -6.82 -1.07 -10.12
N ASP A 100 -6.74 -0.36 -11.25
CA ASP A 100 -5.47 0.14 -11.75
C ASP A 100 -5.07 1.43 -11.03
N ILE A 101 -3.77 1.52 -10.71
CA ILE A 101 -3.17 2.76 -10.24
C ILE A 101 -2.23 3.20 -11.35
N PRO A 102 -2.54 4.30 -12.06
CA PRO A 102 -1.70 4.73 -13.18
C PRO A 102 -0.24 4.87 -12.77
N ARG A 103 0.65 4.34 -13.59
CA ARG A 103 2.11 4.38 -13.41
C ARG A 103 2.63 3.51 -12.26
N VAL A 104 1.76 2.88 -11.49
CA VAL A 104 2.17 2.06 -10.34
C VAL A 104 1.87 0.59 -10.58
N GLY A 105 0.62 0.26 -10.86
CA GLY A 105 0.24 -1.14 -11.05
C GLY A 105 -1.24 -1.37 -10.86
N ARG A 106 -1.58 -2.55 -10.41
CA ARG A 106 -2.97 -2.94 -10.18
C ARG A 106 -3.08 -3.59 -8.82
N PHE A 107 -4.08 -3.21 -8.06
CA PHE A 107 -4.21 -3.67 -6.68
C PHE A 107 -5.62 -4.10 -6.36
N CYS A 108 -5.77 -4.84 -5.26
CA CYS A 108 -7.06 -5.09 -4.64
C CYS A 108 -6.85 -5.11 -3.12
N VAL A 109 -7.92 -4.85 -2.38
CA VAL A 109 -7.87 -4.89 -0.92
C VAL A 109 -8.64 -6.10 -0.46
N LEU A 110 -8.01 -6.90 0.37
CA LEU A 110 -8.53 -8.20 0.80
C LEU A 110 -8.67 -8.24 2.32
N GLN A 111 -9.68 -8.98 2.76
CA GLN A 111 -9.84 -9.29 4.18
C GLN A 111 -9.74 -10.80 4.34
N ASP A 112 -8.90 -11.25 5.26
CA ASP A 112 -8.77 -12.68 5.50
C ASP A 112 -9.96 -13.20 6.30
N PRO A 113 -10.12 -14.53 6.45
CA PRO A 113 -11.28 -15.09 7.15
C PRO A 113 -11.42 -14.66 8.61
N GLN A 114 -10.35 -14.17 9.24
CA GLN A 114 -10.39 -13.71 10.62
C GLN A 114 -10.58 -12.20 10.73
N GLY A 115 -10.67 -11.48 9.61
CA GLY A 115 -10.98 -10.06 9.62
C GLY A 115 -9.80 -9.14 9.40
N ALA A 116 -8.58 -9.65 9.23
CA ALA A 116 -7.43 -8.79 8.98
C ALA A 116 -7.41 -8.35 7.53
N VAL A 117 -6.96 -7.12 7.29
CA VAL A 117 -7.00 -6.50 5.97
C VAL A 117 -5.60 -6.24 5.46
N LEU A 118 -5.37 -6.51 4.18
CA LEU A 118 -4.13 -6.15 3.51
C LEU A 118 -4.41 -5.90 2.03
N THR A 119 -3.41 -5.38 1.33
CA THR A 119 -3.53 -5.06 -0.09
C THR A 119 -2.60 -5.98 -0.88
N ALA A 120 -3.14 -6.56 -1.96
CA ALA A 120 -2.35 -7.30 -2.93
C ALA A 120 -2.11 -6.40 -4.13
N ILE A 121 -0.91 -6.45 -4.70
CA ILE A 121 -0.56 -5.56 -5.80
C ILE A 121 0.35 -6.25 -6.80
N THR A 122 0.10 -5.94 -8.08
CA THR A 122 1.01 -6.30 -9.18
C THR A 122 1.53 -4.98 -9.72
N TYR A 123 2.86 -4.77 -9.63
CA TYR A 123 3.46 -3.52 -10.07
C TYR A 123 3.64 -3.48 -11.57
N CYS A 124 3.45 -2.28 -12.16
CA CYS A 124 3.81 -2.05 -13.54
C CYS A 124 5.32 -2.10 -13.66
N ARG A 125 5.80 -2.83 -14.67
CA ARG A 125 7.24 -2.90 -14.93
C ARG A 125 7.50 -2.42 -16.34
N PRO A 126 8.26 -1.33 -16.50
CA PRO A 126 8.66 -0.89 -17.84
C PRO A 126 9.59 -1.88 -18.48
#